data_7fd4fa7ae62746d8a574d9278fe14826
#
_entry.id   7fd4fa7ae62746d8a574d9278fe14826
#
_cell.length_a   1.000
_cell.length_b   1.000
_cell.length_c   1.000
_cell.angle_alpha   90.00
_cell.angle_beta   90.00
_cell.angle_gamma   90.00
#
_symmetry.space_group_name_H-M   'P 1'
#
loop_
_entity.id
_entity.type
_entity.pdbx_description
1 polymer ?
#
loop_
_entity_poly.entity_id
_entity_poly.type
_entity_poly.pdbx_seq_one_letter_code
_entity_poly.pdbx_strand_id
1 'polypeptide(L)'
;MSGPATSDAPRQSRRWLVALPLIVFMGVAGLFLLRLHGGDPSKIPSALIGRPAPPTALPALEGLVNNGIAIPGLDPAAFKGKVSVVNVWASWCVHCHDEAPLLTEFAKDKRFQLVGINYKDASDNARRFLGRYGNPFGRVGVDANGRASIEW
;
A
#
# COMPACT_ATOMS: atom_id res chain seq x y z
N MET A 1 2.80 28.33 80.61
CA MET A 1 3.67 28.34 79.43
C MET A 1 3.24 27.14 78.60
N SER A 2 2.40 27.41 77.59
CA SER A 2 1.83 26.37 76.68
C SER A 2 2.65 26.29 75.40
N GLY A 3 3.23 25.13 75.14
CA GLY A 3 3.99 24.89 73.88
C GLY A 3 3.03 24.60 72.70
N PRO A 4 3.43 24.97 71.49
CA PRO A 4 2.60 24.76 70.29
C PRO A 4 2.64 23.27 69.85
N ALA A 5 1.46 22.70 69.62
CA ALA A 5 1.28 21.39 69.05
C ALA A 5 1.61 21.45 67.54
N THR A 6 2.65 20.78 67.09
CA THR A 6 2.98 20.57 65.67
C THR A 6 2.05 19.48 65.14
N SER A 7 1.13 19.86 64.28
CA SER A 7 0.30 18.92 63.53
C SER A 7 1.11 18.30 62.39
N ASP A 8 1.50 17.06 62.55
CA ASP A 8 2.03 16.22 61.47
C ASP A 8 0.90 15.88 60.50
N ALA A 9 0.80 16.62 59.42
CA ALA A 9 -0.06 16.26 58.29
C ALA A 9 0.50 15.01 57.59
N PRO A 10 -0.31 14.01 57.20
CA PRO A 10 0.19 12.74 56.67
C PRO A 10 0.84 12.92 55.31
N ARG A 11 2.14 12.62 55.25
CA ARG A 11 2.97 12.58 54.00
C ARG A 11 2.50 11.54 52.99
N GLN A 12 1.41 10.83 53.25
CA GLN A 12 0.93 9.69 52.45
C GLN A 12 0.27 10.10 51.13
N SER A 13 -0.39 11.25 51.08
CA SER A 13 -1.11 11.72 49.89
C SER A 13 -0.20 12.12 48.70
N ARG A 14 1.01 12.58 48.99
CA ARG A 14 1.95 13.05 47.95
C ARG A 14 2.58 11.89 47.14
N ARG A 15 2.72 10.71 47.73
CA ARG A 15 3.26 9.52 47.06
C ARG A 15 2.31 8.98 46.01
N TRP A 16 1.00 9.05 46.23
CA TRP A 16 0.00 8.63 45.25
C TRP A 16 -0.06 9.53 44.02
N LEU A 17 0.17 10.84 44.18
CA LEU A 17 0.23 11.78 43.08
C LEU A 17 1.43 11.55 42.15
N VAL A 18 2.52 11.01 42.66
CA VAL A 18 3.70 10.64 41.89
C VAL A 18 3.54 9.24 41.24
N ALA A 19 2.85 8.32 41.93
CA ALA A 19 2.63 6.96 41.43
C ALA A 19 1.57 6.89 40.32
N LEU A 20 0.55 7.79 40.38
CA LEU A 20 -0.56 7.79 39.40
C LEU A 20 -0.09 7.88 37.95
N PRO A 21 0.76 8.84 37.54
CA PRO A 21 1.23 8.92 36.15
C PRO A 21 2.03 7.69 35.74
N LEU A 22 2.78 7.08 36.66
CA LEU A 22 3.52 5.85 36.37
C LEU A 22 2.59 4.67 36.11
N ILE A 23 1.52 4.52 36.93
CA ILE A 23 0.51 3.47 36.78
C ILE A 23 -0.24 3.66 35.43
N VAL A 24 -0.62 4.88 35.11
CA VAL A 24 -1.29 5.20 33.84
C VAL A 24 -0.36 4.87 32.67
N PHE A 25 0.91 5.28 32.74
CA PHE A 25 1.89 4.97 31.71
C PHE A 25 2.09 3.46 31.51
N MET A 26 2.25 2.71 32.61
CA MET A 26 2.38 1.25 32.56
C MET A 26 1.12 0.57 32.00
N GLY A 27 -0.07 1.08 32.34
CA GLY A 27 -1.34 0.61 31.80
C GLY A 27 -1.45 0.84 30.30
N VAL A 28 -1.12 2.03 29.83
CA VAL A 28 -1.12 2.37 28.41
C VAL A 28 -0.05 1.57 27.65
N ALA A 29 1.16 1.47 28.19
CA ALA A 29 2.24 0.68 27.60
C ALA A 29 1.88 -0.80 27.50
N GLY A 30 1.28 -1.36 28.57
CA GLY A 30 0.78 -2.74 28.55
C GLY A 30 -0.32 -2.97 27.52
N LEU A 31 -1.29 -2.04 27.41
CA LEU A 31 -2.34 -2.09 26.41
C LEU A 31 -1.74 -2.04 24.98
N PHE A 32 -0.75 -1.17 24.76
CA PHE A 32 -0.07 -1.07 23.48
C PHE A 32 0.67 -2.36 23.12
N LEU A 33 1.43 -2.92 24.06
CA LEU A 33 2.13 -4.18 23.87
C LEU A 33 1.17 -5.33 23.55
N LEU A 34 0.04 -5.44 24.26
CA LEU A 34 -0.99 -6.45 23.97
C LEU A 34 -1.59 -6.27 22.57
N ARG A 35 -1.81 -5.03 22.15
CA ARG A 35 -2.36 -4.73 20.81
C ARG A 35 -1.34 -4.95 19.70
N LEU A 36 -0.06 -4.67 19.92
CA LEU A 36 0.99 -4.96 18.93
C LEU A 36 1.18 -6.48 18.70
N HIS A 37 0.95 -7.31 19.71
CA HIS A 37 1.06 -8.77 19.58
C HIS A 37 -0.23 -9.44 19.08
N GLY A 38 -1.37 -8.75 19.08
CA GLY A 38 -2.69 -9.32 18.78
C GLY A 38 -3.23 -9.06 17.37
N GLY A 39 -2.51 -8.34 16.50
CA GLY A 39 -2.96 -8.01 15.13
C GLY A 39 -1.97 -8.52 14.09
N ASP A 40 -2.46 -9.24 13.10
CA ASP A 40 -1.72 -9.52 11.88
C ASP A 40 -1.86 -8.31 10.94
N PRO A 41 -0.82 -7.46 10.79
CA PRO A 41 -0.91 -6.26 9.94
C PRO A 41 -1.08 -6.59 8.45
N SER A 42 -0.85 -7.83 8.06
CA SER A 42 -1.07 -8.29 6.69
C SER A 42 -2.54 -8.55 6.36
N LYS A 43 -3.41 -8.60 7.37
CA LYS A 43 -4.86 -8.82 7.21
C LYS A 43 -5.67 -7.53 7.25
N ILE A 44 -5.26 -6.54 6.49
CA ILE A 44 -6.10 -5.34 6.28
C ILE A 44 -7.09 -5.66 5.17
N PRO A 45 -8.39 -5.86 5.46
CA PRO A 45 -9.38 -6.08 4.41
C PRO A 45 -9.45 -4.83 3.53
N SER A 46 -9.21 -5.00 2.23
CA SER A 46 -9.36 -3.90 1.28
C SER A 46 -10.81 -3.39 1.28
N ALA A 47 -10.99 -2.08 1.30
CA ALA A 47 -12.30 -1.44 1.19
C ALA A 47 -12.97 -1.70 -0.20
N LEU A 48 -12.22 -2.24 -1.15
CA LEU A 48 -12.68 -2.55 -2.51
C LEU A 48 -13.24 -3.96 -2.66
N ILE A 49 -13.11 -4.83 -1.63
CA ILE A 49 -13.64 -6.19 -1.71
C ILE A 49 -15.15 -6.17 -1.96
N GLY A 50 -15.61 -6.88 -3.00
CA GLY A 50 -17.01 -6.94 -3.39
C GLY A 50 -17.56 -5.70 -4.10
N ARG A 51 -16.71 -4.72 -4.40
CA ARG A 51 -17.10 -3.55 -5.19
C ARG A 51 -16.73 -3.73 -6.67
N PRO A 52 -17.45 -3.06 -7.57
CA PRO A 52 -17.04 -2.98 -8.98
C PRO A 52 -15.64 -2.37 -9.09
N ALA A 53 -14.85 -2.84 -10.06
CA ALA A 53 -13.58 -2.21 -10.39
C ALA A 53 -13.81 -0.73 -10.76
N PRO A 54 -12.87 0.17 -10.39
CA PRO A 54 -12.99 1.58 -10.75
C PRO A 54 -13.21 1.78 -12.26
N PRO A 55 -14.08 2.72 -12.66
CA PRO A 55 -14.41 2.96 -14.08
C PRO A 55 -13.32 3.77 -14.80
N THR A 56 -12.11 3.78 -14.28
CA THR A 56 -11.01 4.63 -14.76
C THR A 56 -10.39 4.04 -16.01
N ALA A 57 -10.53 4.74 -17.14
CA ALA A 57 -9.77 4.47 -18.36
C ALA A 57 -8.46 5.27 -18.36
N LEU A 58 -7.37 4.65 -18.80
CA LEU A 58 -6.06 5.30 -18.91
C LEU A 58 -5.50 5.14 -20.32
N PRO A 59 -4.83 6.18 -20.86
CA PRO A 59 -4.19 6.10 -22.16
C PRO A 59 -3.08 5.02 -22.18
N ALA A 60 -2.82 4.48 -23.35
CA ALA A 60 -1.72 3.54 -23.56
C ALA A 60 -0.36 4.21 -23.33
N LEU A 61 0.64 3.42 -22.94
CA LEU A 61 2.02 3.86 -22.92
C LEU A 61 2.50 3.98 -24.38
N GLU A 62 2.70 5.21 -24.82
CA GLU A 62 3.07 5.53 -26.19
C GLU A 62 4.35 4.80 -26.62
N GLY A 63 4.35 4.21 -27.80
CA GLY A 63 5.48 3.47 -28.36
C GLY A 63 5.76 2.12 -27.69
N LEU A 64 4.92 1.65 -26.76
CA LEU A 64 5.05 0.30 -26.23
C LEU A 64 4.42 -0.70 -27.18
N VAL A 65 5.24 -1.61 -27.71
CA VAL A 65 4.80 -2.68 -28.60
C VAL A 65 5.26 -4.04 -28.10
N ASN A 66 4.50 -5.08 -28.42
CA ASN A 66 4.89 -6.47 -28.24
C ASN A 66 4.71 -7.20 -29.57
N ASN A 67 5.80 -7.78 -30.11
CA ASN A 67 5.81 -8.41 -31.44
C ASN A 67 5.21 -7.52 -32.55
N GLY A 68 5.50 -6.22 -32.53
CA GLY A 68 5.00 -5.25 -33.51
C GLY A 68 3.55 -4.78 -33.27
N ILE A 69 2.86 -5.30 -32.27
CA ILE A 69 1.49 -4.90 -31.93
C ILE A 69 1.53 -3.91 -30.76
N ALA A 70 0.87 -2.76 -30.90
CA ALA A 70 0.78 -1.78 -29.83
C ALA A 70 0.03 -2.34 -28.62
N ILE A 71 0.61 -2.15 -27.42
CA ILE A 71 -0.03 -2.54 -26.16
C ILE A 71 -1.10 -1.50 -25.82
N PRO A 72 -2.36 -1.92 -25.66
CA PRO A 72 -3.45 -1.00 -25.36
C PRO A 72 -3.38 -0.45 -23.93
N GLY A 73 -4.02 0.70 -23.72
CA GLY A 73 -4.22 1.30 -22.41
C GLY A 73 -5.19 0.53 -21.52
N LEU A 74 -5.46 1.08 -20.35
CA LEU A 74 -6.45 0.55 -19.42
C LEU A 74 -7.86 0.88 -19.91
N ASP A 75 -8.68 -0.14 -20.04
CA ASP A 75 -10.10 -0.03 -20.36
C ASP A 75 -10.89 -0.91 -19.37
N PRO A 76 -11.78 -0.34 -18.56
CA PRO A 76 -12.61 -1.10 -17.61
C PRO A 76 -13.43 -2.22 -18.26
N ALA A 77 -13.82 -2.07 -19.51
CA ALA A 77 -14.56 -3.10 -20.24
C ALA A 77 -13.74 -4.39 -20.44
N ALA A 78 -12.40 -4.26 -20.46
CA ALA A 78 -11.49 -5.40 -20.66
C ALA A 78 -11.42 -6.35 -19.46
N PHE A 79 -11.94 -5.96 -18.29
CA PHE A 79 -11.98 -6.80 -17.08
C PHE A 79 -13.16 -7.76 -17.05
N LYS A 80 -14.20 -7.48 -17.84
CA LYS A 80 -15.43 -8.29 -17.82
C LYS A 80 -15.16 -9.75 -18.23
N GLY A 81 -15.60 -10.68 -17.38
CA GLY A 81 -15.49 -12.11 -17.63
C GLY A 81 -14.07 -12.69 -17.52
N LYS A 82 -13.12 -11.92 -17.00
CA LYS A 82 -11.72 -12.37 -16.81
C LYS A 82 -11.22 -12.03 -15.41
N VAL A 83 -10.47 -12.95 -14.82
CA VAL A 83 -9.68 -12.65 -13.64
C VAL A 83 -8.52 -11.76 -14.05
N SER A 84 -8.37 -10.63 -13.40
CA SER A 84 -7.34 -9.63 -13.73
C SER A 84 -6.52 -9.30 -12.51
N VAL A 85 -5.21 -9.29 -12.65
CA VAL A 85 -4.27 -8.79 -11.65
C VAL A 85 -3.79 -7.43 -12.14
N VAL A 86 -4.07 -6.41 -11.35
CA VAL A 86 -3.64 -5.03 -11.63
C VAL A 86 -2.41 -4.74 -10.78
N ASN A 87 -1.32 -4.36 -11.42
CA ASN A 87 -0.07 -3.98 -10.76
C ASN A 87 0.21 -2.51 -11.05
N VAL A 88 0.43 -1.74 -9.98
CA VAL A 88 0.87 -0.33 -10.06
C VAL A 88 2.38 -0.30 -9.98
N TRP A 89 3.04 0.31 -10.96
CA TRP A 89 4.49 0.30 -11.07
C TRP A 89 5.05 1.60 -11.64
N ALA A 90 6.34 1.83 -11.43
CA ALA A 90 7.08 2.93 -12.06
C ALA A 90 8.53 2.53 -12.26
N SER A 91 9.20 3.15 -13.24
CA SER A 91 10.63 2.91 -13.51
C SER A 91 11.56 3.38 -12.38
N TRP A 92 11.12 4.34 -11.60
CA TRP A 92 11.85 4.88 -10.44
C TRP A 92 11.58 4.12 -9.13
N CYS A 93 10.65 3.17 -9.12
CA CYS A 93 10.27 2.41 -7.93
C CYS A 93 11.27 1.25 -7.70
N VAL A 94 12.05 1.31 -6.64
CA VAL A 94 13.08 0.31 -6.33
C VAL A 94 12.48 -1.09 -6.19
N HIS A 95 11.40 -1.24 -5.43
CA HIS A 95 10.75 -2.55 -5.24
C HIS A 95 10.15 -3.12 -6.53
N CYS A 96 9.75 -2.26 -7.47
CA CYS A 96 9.24 -2.72 -8.76
C CYS A 96 10.31 -3.43 -9.60
N HIS A 97 11.59 -3.09 -9.40
CA HIS A 97 12.70 -3.79 -10.03
C HIS A 97 12.86 -5.23 -9.50
N ASP A 98 12.61 -5.43 -8.21
CA ASP A 98 12.68 -6.75 -7.57
C ASP A 98 11.48 -7.62 -7.94
N GLU A 99 10.29 -7.01 -8.15
CA GLU A 99 9.06 -7.71 -8.50
C GLU A 99 8.98 -8.07 -10.01
N ALA A 100 9.65 -7.33 -10.88
CA ALA A 100 9.52 -7.49 -12.33
C ALA A 100 9.80 -8.91 -12.84
N PRO A 101 10.82 -9.66 -12.37
CA PRO A 101 11.03 -11.04 -12.78
C PRO A 101 9.87 -11.96 -12.37
N LEU A 102 9.29 -11.75 -11.18
CA LEU A 102 8.16 -12.52 -10.67
C LEU A 102 6.91 -12.28 -11.50
N LEU A 103 6.62 -11.04 -11.86
CA LEU A 103 5.49 -10.68 -12.73
C LEU A 103 5.64 -11.29 -14.12
N THR A 104 6.86 -11.36 -14.65
CA THR A 104 7.16 -12.01 -15.93
C THR A 104 6.88 -13.51 -15.86
N GLU A 105 7.15 -14.16 -14.73
CA GLU A 105 6.81 -15.56 -14.52
C GLU A 105 5.28 -15.75 -14.40
N PHE A 106 4.60 -14.88 -13.63
CA PHE A 106 3.14 -14.88 -13.51
C PHE A 106 2.43 -14.70 -14.85
N ALA A 107 2.98 -13.91 -15.76
CA ALA A 107 2.38 -13.70 -17.08
C ALA A 107 2.26 -14.95 -17.95
N LYS A 108 2.96 -16.04 -17.58
CA LYS A 108 2.85 -17.34 -18.26
C LYS A 108 1.55 -18.07 -17.93
N ASP A 109 0.95 -17.77 -16.78
CA ASP A 109 -0.32 -18.35 -16.36
C ASP A 109 -1.49 -17.68 -17.12
N LYS A 110 -2.18 -18.44 -17.94
CA LYS A 110 -3.29 -17.97 -18.78
C LYS A 110 -4.66 -17.91 -18.08
N ARG A 111 -4.72 -18.29 -16.80
CA ARG A 111 -5.96 -18.23 -16.01
C ARG A 111 -6.37 -16.81 -15.66
N PHE A 112 -5.44 -15.87 -15.73
CA PHE A 112 -5.69 -14.44 -15.48
C PHE A 112 -4.94 -13.57 -16.51
N GLN A 113 -5.30 -12.32 -16.56
CA GLN A 113 -4.58 -11.30 -17.33
C GLN A 113 -3.82 -10.38 -16.37
N LEU A 114 -2.58 -10.01 -16.74
CA LEU A 114 -1.83 -8.97 -16.06
C LEU A 114 -2.05 -7.63 -16.75
N VAL A 115 -2.36 -6.61 -15.94
CA VAL A 115 -2.57 -5.24 -16.37
C VAL A 115 -1.68 -4.32 -15.55
N GLY A 116 -0.91 -3.46 -16.22
CA GLY A 116 -0.03 -2.50 -15.56
C GLY A 116 -0.62 -1.10 -15.52
N ILE A 117 -0.52 -0.43 -14.37
CA ILE A 117 -0.72 1.02 -14.25
C ILE A 117 0.64 1.65 -14.01
N ASN A 118 1.11 2.43 -14.98
CA ASN A 118 2.37 3.15 -14.89
C ASN A 118 2.13 4.48 -14.16
N TYR A 119 2.67 4.59 -12.94
CA TYR A 119 2.39 5.67 -12.00
C TYR A 119 3.42 6.79 -12.09
N LYS A 120 2.99 8.00 -12.47
CA LYS A 120 3.80 9.24 -12.46
C LYS A 120 5.21 9.04 -13.03
N ASP A 121 5.31 8.48 -14.21
CA ASP A 121 6.57 8.12 -14.84
C ASP A 121 6.71 8.78 -16.20
N ALA A 122 7.94 8.98 -16.65
CA ALA A 122 8.22 9.40 -18.03
C ALA A 122 8.12 8.20 -18.96
N SER A 123 7.41 8.35 -20.09
CA SER A 123 7.17 7.27 -21.05
C SER A 123 8.45 6.57 -21.53
N ASP A 124 9.54 7.32 -21.75
CA ASP A 124 10.83 6.76 -22.13
C ASP A 124 11.45 5.87 -21.05
N ASN A 125 11.33 6.29 -19.79
CA ASN A 125 11.83 5.53 -18.65
C ASN A 125 11.01 4.25 -18.47
N ALA A 126 9.69 4.37 -18.54
CA ALA A 126 8.77 3.25 -18.46
C ALA A 126 9.05 2.20 -19.55
N ARG A 127 9.26 2.64 -20.80
CA ARG A 127 9.62 1.72 -21.91
C ARG A 127 10.97 1.04 -21.67
N ARG A 128 11.99 1.79 -21.20
CA ARG A 128 13.30 1.20 -20.87
C ARG A 128 13.21 0.16 -19.77
N PHE A 129 12.40 0.44 -18.74
CA PHE A 129 12.14 -0.52 -17.67
C PHE A 129 11.54 -1.83 -18.19
N LEU A 130 10.46 -1.75 -18.98
CA LEU A 130 9.83 -2.93 -19.58
C LEU A 130 10.74 -3.62 -20.62
N GLY A 131 11.56 -2.86 -21.34
CA GLY A 131 12.57 -3.43 -22.24
C GLY A 131 13.65 -4.22 -21.51
N ARG A 132 14.03 -3.79 -20.31
CA ARG A 132 15.06 -4.46 -19.47
C ARG A 132 14.57 -5.76 -18.84
N TYR A 133 13.35 -5.76 -18.29
CA TYR A 133 12.81 -6.89 -17.54
C TYR A 133 11.84 -7.77 -18.33
N GLY A 134 11.46 -7.34 -19.52
CA GLY A 134 10.35 -7.90 -20.28
C GLY A 134 9.03 -7.23 -19.89
N ASN A 135 8.06 -7.26 -20.83
CA ASN A 135 6.71 -6.75 -20.57
C ASN A 135 5.76 -7.89 -20.21
N PRO A 136 5.35 -8.03 -18.93
CA PRO A 136 4.41 -9.06 -18.53
C PRO A 136 2.95 -8.67 -18.76
N PHE A 137 2.69 -7.40 -19.09
CA PHE A 137 1.35 -6.83 -19.13
C PHE A 137 0.70 -6.95 -20.52
N GLY A 138 -0.52 -7.43 -20.55
CA GLY A 138 -1.36 -7.40 -21.74
C GLY A 138 -1.95 -6.01 -22.05
N ARG A 139 -1.99 -5.13 -21.04
CA ARG A 139 -2.42 -3.72 -21.10
C ARG A 139 -1.56 -2.88 -20.19
N VAL A 140 -1.24 -1.67 -20.60
CA VAL A 140 -0.48 -0.70 -19.79
C VAL A 140 -1.16 0.66 -19.88
N GLY A 141 -1.77 1.09 -18.77
CA GLY A 141 -2.36 2.42 -18.65
C GLY A 141 -1.38 3.41 -18.01
N VAL A 142 -1.29 4.63 -18.56
CA VAL A 142 -0.44 5.70 -18.01
C VAL A 142 -1.25 6.57 -17.06
N ASP A 143 -0.90 6.58 -15.79
CA ASP A 143 -1.47 7.43 -14.74
C ASP A 143 -0.52 8.58 -14.43
N ALA A 144 -0.51 9.59 -15.30
CA ALA A 144 0.40 10.72 -15.21
C ALA A 144 0.21 11.56 -13.94
N ASN A 145 -1.00 11.64 -13.41
CA ASN A 145 -1.34 12.44 -12.23
C ASN A 145 -1.45 11.62 -10.93
N GLY A 146 -1.46 10.31 -11.01
CA GLY A 146 -1.52 9.38 -9.88
C GLY A 146 -2.92 9.20 -9.29
N ARG A 147 -3.97 9.68 -9.94
CA ARG A 147 -5.35 9.58 -9.41
C ARG A 147 -5.91 8.17 -9.55
N ALA A 148 -5.68 7.54 -10.69
CA ALA A 148 -6.16 6.18 -10.92
C ALA A 148 -5.56 5.20 -9.92
N SER A 149 -4.27 5.31 -9.63
CA SER A 149 -3.58 4.44 -8.66
C SER A 149 -4.10 4.57 -7.22
N ILE A 150 -4.82 5.67 -6.89
CA ILE A 150 -5.47 5.85 -5.59
C ILE A 150 -6.86 5.19 -5.57
N GLU A 151 -7.50 5.09 -6.73
CA GLU A 151 -8.84 4.50 -6.87
C GLU A 151 -8.78 2.95 -6.89
N TRP A 152 -7.63 2.39 -7.29
CA TRP A 152 -7.33 0.96 -7.38
C TRP A 152 -6.61 0.44 -6.14
#